data_a3032a09ca7b61636b3c1fdef5d11dff
#
_entry.id   a3032a09ca7b61636b3c1fdef5d11dff
#
_cell.length_a   1.000
_cell.length_b   1.000
_cell.length_c   1.000
_cell.angle_alpha   90.00
_cell.angle_beta   90.00
_cell.angle_gamma   90.00
#
_symmetry.space_group_name_H-M   'P 1'
#
loop_
_entity.id
_entity.type
_entity.pdbx_description
1 polymer ?
#
loop_
_entity_poly.entity_id
_entity_poly.type
_entity_poly.pdbx_seq_one_letter_code
_entity_poly.pdbx_strand_id
1 'polypeptide(L)'
;MQLTGAEIIIECLKEQKVDTVFGYPGGAILNVYDALYKHSNEIHHVLTSHEQGASHAADGYARATGKVGVCLATSGPGATNLVTGIATAYMDSVPVVAITANVGKPLLGRDSFQEVDIAGIVMPITKHSFIVKDISMLADTLRKAFYIAKSGRPGPVLVDVTKDVTAAIYEYSVRRPATINRETETIRKEDLETAAQMIEEAQKPYIFVGGGSVISGASKEISELAHKIQAPVCDSLMGKGAFSGEDPLYTGMLGMHGTKTSDLGVTQCDLLIVLGARFSDRVTGNARTFAKQAKILQIDVDAAEINKNVVVDASVIGDVREVLRRLLEMIPEEEHPEWIEHIQEMKAKYPLTYDHSQLTGPYIIEKLYEITNGDAIISTDVGQHQMWAAQYFKYKEPRTFLTSGGLGTMGYGLGAAIGAKMGRPDKTVVNIAGDGCFRMNMNEIATAVRCHKQLLQIVMNNHVLGMVRQWQTLFYDHRYSHTVLDDAVDFVKISEGMGAKAIRVTKMEEVEPAIREALATEGPVVLDCWIDQDLSVFPMVPAGASLNEVFDEEDMKNNEQSV
;
A
#
# COMPACT_ATOMS: atom_id res chain seq x y z
N MET A 1 -13.35 -37.07 4.63
CA MET A 1 -12.33 -37.39 5.66
C MET A 1 -12.85 -36.88 6.99
N GLN A 2 -12.63 -37.64 8.10
CA GLN A 2 -12.97 -37.12 9.43
C GLN A 2 -11.77 -36.28 9.93
N LEU A 3 -11.98 -34.99 10.11
CA LEU A 3 -10.94 -34.04 10.54
C LEU A 3 -11.44 -33.18 11.70
N THR A 4 -10.53 -32.75 12.55
CA THR A 4 -10.83 -31.69 13.53
C THR A 4 -11.07 -30.36 12.85
N GLY A 5 -11.79 -29.45 13.50
CA GLY A 5 -11.99 -28.11 12.97
C GLY A 5 -10.67 -27.37 12.68
N ALA A 6 -9.65 -27.57 13.51
CA ALA A 6 -8.31 -27.05 13.29
C ALA A 6 -7.67 -27.60 12.00
N GLU A 7 -7.76 -28.91 11.76
CA GLU A 7 -7.28 -29.55 10.52
C GLU A 7 -8.10 -29.06 9.30
N ILE A 8 -9.41 -28.86 9.44
CA ILE A 8 -10.26 -28.28 8.38
C ILE A 8 -9.79 -26.87 8.00
N ILE A 9 -9.39 -26.05 8.97
CA ILE A 9 -8.81 -24.73 8.69
C ILE A 9 -7.57 -24.89 7.82
N ILE A 10 -6.64 -25.77 8.17
CA ILE A 10 -5.41 -26.01 7.39
C ILE A 10 -5.73 -26.50 5.98
N GLU A 11 -6.62 -27.48 5.84
CA GLU A 11 -7.00 -27.99 4.52
C GLU A 11 -7.68 -26.91 3.65
N CYS A 12 -8.53 -26.04 4.24
CA CYS A 12 -9.10 -24.91 3.53
C CYS A 12 -8.03 -23.89 3.08
N LEU A 13 -7.00 -23.64 3.90
CA LEU A 13 -5.86 -22.79 3.50
C LEU A 13 -5.11 -23.40 2.31
N LYS A 14 -4.87 -24.71 2.33
CA LYS A 14 -4.24 -25.44 1.21
C LYS A 14 -5.09 -25.39 -0.06
N GLU A 15 -6.42 -25.56 0.04
CA GLU A 15 -7.35 -25.37 -1.09
C GLU A 15 -7.16 -23.97 -1.75
N GLN A 16 -6.97 -22.94 -0.92
CA GLN A 16 -6.79 -21.56 -1.39
C GLN A 16 -5.35 -21.25 -1.83
N LYS A 17 -4.46 -22.24 -1.84
CA LYS A 17 -3.04 -22.14 -2.20
C LYS A 17 -2.28 -21.16 -1.29
N VAL A 18 -2.65 -21.11 -0.02
CA VAL A 18 -1.91 -20.37 1.01
C VAL A 18 -0.67 -21.18 1.37
N ASP A 19 0.48 -20.60 1.18
CA ASP A 19 1.78 -21.18 1.51
C ASP A 19 2.43 -20.54 2.75
N THR A 20 1.95 -19.37 3.14
CA THR A 20 2.51 -18.58 4.25
C THR A 20 1.40 -17.93 5.05
N VAL A 21 1.49 -18.00 6.38
CA VAL A 21 0.60 -17.34 7.34
C VAL A 21 1.42 -16.61 8.40
N PHE A 22 0.89 -15.50 8.90
CA PHE A 22 1.53 -14.63 9.89
C PHE A 22 0.71 -14.65 11.18
N GLY A 23 1.34 -14.71 12.34
CA GLY A 23 0.53 -14.71 13.55
C GLY A 23 1.32 -14.83 14.84
N TYR A 24 0.55 -14.83 15.93
CA TYR A 24 1.03 -15.02 17.28
C TYR A 24 0.13 -16.02 18.05
N PRO A 25 0.69 -17.06 18.69
CA PRO A 25 -0.09 -18.07 19.41
C PRO A 25 -0.70 -17.53 20.70
N GLY A 26 -1.79 -18.17 21.13
CA GLY A 26 -2.44 -17.93 22.42
C GLY A 26 -3.44 -19.02 22.75
N GLY A 27 -4.00 -19.01 23.97
CA GLY A 27 -4.75 -20.14 24.54
C GLY A 27 -5.96 -20.60 23.73
N ALA A 28 -6.68 -19.69 23.08
CA ALA A 28 -7.87 -20.06 22.30
C ALA A 28 -7.53 -20.67 20.93
N ILE A 29 -6.38 -20.32 20.32
CA ILE A 29 -6.00 -20.76 18.97
C ILE A 29 -5.04 -21.98 18.97
N LEU A 30 -4.68 -22.54 20.11
CA LEU A 30 -3.69 -23.62 20.21
C LEU A 30 -4.02 -24.84 19.34
N ASN A 31 -5.29 -25.21 19.18
CA ASN A 31 -5.67 -26.32 18.32
C ASN A 31 -5.24 -26.08 16.86
N VAL A 32 -5.36 -24.85 16.37
CA VAL A 32 -4.92 -24.46 15.02
C VAL A 32 -3.39 -24.50 14.91
N TYR A 33 -2.68 -24.06 15.95
CA TYR A 33 -1.22 -24.11 15.99
C TYR A 33 -0.67 -25.53 16.06
N ASP A 34 -1.37 -26.46 16.75
CA ASP A 34 -1.03 -27.90 16.73
C ASP A 34 -1.21 -28.48 15.32
N ALA A 35 -2.30 -28.12 14.64
CA ALA A 35 -2.51 -28.53 13.25
C ALA A 35 -1.45 -27.92 12.31
N LEU A 36 -1.08 -26.64 12.47
CA LEU A 36 0.02 -26.01 11.72
C LEU A 36 1.35 -26.73 11.93
N TYR A 37 1.66 -27.14 13.15
CA TYR A 37 2.88 -27.89 13.43
C TYR A 37 2.95 -29.20 12.62
N LYS A 38 1.84 -29.92 12.51
CA LYS A 38 1.73 -31.16 11.73
C LYS A 38 1.88 -30.95 10.22
N HIS A 39 1.56 -29.73 9.73
CA HIS A 39 1.63 -29.33 8.33
C HIS A 39 2.71 -28.28 8.04
N SER A 40 3.73 -28.18 8.88
CA SER A 40 4.79 -27.15 8.79
C SER A 40 5.65 -27.24 7.52
N ASN A 41 5.62 -28.36 6.82
CA ASN A 41 6.26 -28.57 5.52
C ASN A 41 5.39 -28.10 4.33
N GLU A 42 4.12 -27.79 4.55
CA GLU A 42 3.15 -27.35 3.52
C GLU A 42 2.78 -25.87 3.67
N ILE A 43 2.63 -25.39 4.92
CA ILE A 43 2.32 -24.00 5.23
C ILE A 43 3.38 -23.45 6.17
N HIS A 44 4.07 -22.41 5.73
CA HIS A 44 5.05 -21.71 6.55
C HIS A 44 4.37 -20.71 7.48
N HIS A 45 4.60 -20.85 8.79
CA HIS A 45 4.12 -19.88 9.78
C HIS A 45 5.24 -18.93 10.16
N VAL A 46 4.99 -17.62 10.00
CA VAL A 46 5.89 -16.56 10.47
C VAL A 46 5.40 -16.07 11.84
N LEU A 47 6.18 -16.37 12.87
CA LEU A 47 5.92 -15.88 14.21
C LEU A 47 6.35 -14.41 14.31
N THR A 48 5.39 -13.51 14.42
CA THR A 48 5.63 -12.07 14.63
C THR A 48 5.86 -11.76 16.11
N SER A 49 6.30 -10.55 16.41
CA SER A 49 6.46 -10.10 17.80
C SER A 49 5.18 -9.47 18.36
N HIS A 50 4.26 -9.09 17.46
CA HIS A 50 2.96 -8.49 17.79
C HIS A 50 1.95 -8.81 16.68
N GLU A 51 0.67 -8.96 17.00
CA GLU A 51 -0.36 -9.29 16.02
C GLU A 51 -0.58 -8.16 14.99
N GLN A 52 -0.36 -6.92 15.38
CA GLN A 52 -0.36 -5.80 14.42
C GLN A 52 0.70 -6.02 13.34
N GLY A 53 1.91 -6.45 13.72
CA GLY A 53 2.95 -6.83 12.78
C GLY A 53 2.53 -7.98 11.87
N ALA A 54 1.78 -8.97 12.40
CA ALA A 54 1.24 -10.07 11.61
C ALA A 54 0.23 -9.60 10.55
N SER A 55 -0.66 -8.68 10.91
CA SER A 55 -1.65 -8.11 9.97
C SER A 55 -0.98 -7.27 8.89
N HIS A 56 0.04 -6.47 9.24
CA HIS A 56 0.84 -5.72 8.26
C HIS A 56 1.66 -6.64 7.35
N ALA A 57 2.18 -7.74 7.88
CA ALA A 57 2.90 -8.72 7.07
C ALA A 57 1.97 -9.44 6.09
N ALA A 58 0.76 -9.82 6.52
CA ALA A 58 -0.25 -10.36 5.62
C ALA A 58 -0.65 -9.37 4.51
N ASP A 59 -0.79 -8.09 4.85
CA ASP A 59 -1.05 -7.00 3.90
C ASP A 59 0.11 -6.87 2.89
N GLY A 60 1.35 -6.74 3.35
CA GLY A 60 2.53 -6.63 2.48
C GLY A 60 2.73 -7.86 1.57
N TYR A 61 2.49 -9.06 2.09
CA TYR A 61 2.48 -10.29 1.30
C TYR A 61 1.44 -10.23 0.17
N ALA A 62 0.22 -9.79 0.49
CA ALA A 62 -0.85 -9.69 -0.49
C ALA A 62 -0.52 -8.66 -1.59
N ARG A 63 -0.01 -7.49 -1.23
CA ARG A 63 0.39 -6.45 -2.20
C ARG A 63 1.50 -6.92 -3.12
N ALA A 64 2.56 -7.50 -2.58
CA ALA A 64 3.72 -7.93 -3.35
C ALA A 64 3.44 -9.14 -4.27
N THR A 65 2.54 -10.05 -3.86
CA THR A 65 2.28 -11.29 -4.59
C THR A 65 1.00 -11.27 -5.42
N GLY A 66 0.02 -10.42 -5.08
CA GLY A 66 -1.33 -10.47 -5.62
C GLY A 66 -2.20 -11.62 -5.07
N LYS A 67 -1.68 -12.41 -4.11
CA LYS A 67 -2.42 -13.46 -3.40
C LYS A 67 -3.19 -12.86 -2.22
N VAL A 68 -4.03 -13.67 -1.57
CA VAL A 68 -4.65 -13.28 -0.29
C VAL A 68 -3.63 -13.44 0.83
N GLY A 69 -3.44 -12.39 1.63
CA GLY A 69 -2.66 -12.48 2.87
C GLY A 69 -3.48 -13.12 3.99
N VAL A 70 -2.84 -13.90 4.85
CA VAL A 70 -3.52 -14.58 5.96
C VAL A 70 -2.81 -14.27 7.27
N CYS A 71 -3.55 -13.79 8.26
CA CYS A 71 -3.04 -13.64 9.62
C CYS A 71 -3.90 -14.39 10.64
N LEU A 72 -3.24 -14.85 11.70
CA LEU A 72 -3.83 -15.67 12.76
C LEU A 72 -3.64 -14.98 14.12
N ALA A 73 -4.69 -14.93 14.94
CA ALA A 73 -4.58 -14.40 16.30
C ALA A 73 -5.49 -15.16 17.27
N THR A 74 -5.10 -15.16 18.53
CA THR A 74 -5.95 -15.66 19.63
C THR A 74 -7.07 -14.67 19.94
N SER A 75 -7.96 -15.06 20.87
CA SER A 75 -9.06 -14.22 21.36
C SER A 75 -8.59 -12.99 22.15
N GLY A 76 -9.52 -12.11 22.44
CA GLY A 76 -9.29 -10.92 23.29
C GLY A 76 -8.22 -9.99 22.72
N PRO A 77 -7.13 -9.71 23.46
CA PRO A 77 -6.12 -8.77 23.04
C PRO A 77 -5.42 -9.17 21.74
N GLY A 78 -5.24 -10.47 21.46
CA GLY A 78 -4.67 -10.93 20.21
C GLY A 78 -5.52 -10.52 19.00
N ALA A 79 -6.83 -10.71 19.08
CA ALA A 79 -7.76 -10.30 18.04
C ALA A 79 -7.83 -8.76 17.91
N THR A 80 -7.91 -8.01 19.01
CA THR A 80 -7.97 -6.55 18.96
C THR A 80 -6.70 -5.91 18.42
N ASN A 81 -5.54 -6.53 18.59
CA ASN A 81 -4.28 -6.06 18.02
C ASN A 81 -4.22 -6.13 16.48
N LEU A 82 -5.13 -6.87 15.83
CA LEU A 82 -5.24 -6.91 14.37
C LEU A 82 -5.98 -5.70 13.78
N VAL A 83 -6.74 -4.96 14.58
CA VAL A 83 -7.70 -3.93 14.11
C VAL A 83 -7.05 -2.88 13.22
N THR A 84 -5.92 -2.31 13.63
CA THR A 84 -5.21 -1.32 12.82
C THR A 84 -4.79 -1.87 11.45
N GLY A 85 -4.25 -3.10 11.40
CA GLY A 85 -3.83 -3.70 10.14
C GLY A 85 -5.02 -4.07 9.23
N ILE A 86 -6.14 -4.53 9.81
CA ILE A 86 -7.38 -4.78 9.07
C ILE A 86 -7.91 -3.46 8.48
N ALA A 87 -7.92 -2.36 9.25
CA ALA A 87 -8.33 -1.04 8.76
C ALA A 87 -7.41 -0.53 7.63
N THR A 88 -6.09 -0.76 7.74
CA THR A 88 -5.11 -0.43 6.69
C THR A 88 -5.44 -1.19 5.40
N ALA A 89 -5.64 -2.48 5.47
CA ALA A 89 -6.01 -3.32 4.33
C ALA A 89 -7.35 -2.89 3.71
N TYR A 90 -8.34 -2.53 4.53
CA TYR A 90 -9.64 -2.05 4.06
C TYR A 90 -9.54 -0.75 3.28
N MET A 91 -8.84 0.23 3.81
CA MET A 91 -8.70 1.55 3.17
C MET A 91 -7.98 1.47 1.82
N ASP A 92 -7.05 0.53 1.66
CA ASP A 92 -6.26 0.37 0.43
C ASP A 92 -6.71 -0.81 -0.45
N SER A 93 -7.86 -1.43 -0.12
CA SER A 93 -8.46 -2.51 -0.92
C SER A 93 -7.55 -3.75 -1.06
N VAL A 94 -6.91 -4.16 0.04
CA VAL A 94 -5.99 -5.30 0.07
C VAL A 94 -6.72 -6.56 0.53
N PRO A 95 -6.66 -7.68 -0.23
CA PRO A 95 -7.32 -8.91 0.15
C PRO A 95 -6.56 -9.61 1.30
N VAL A 96 -7.11 -9.53 2.49
CA VAL A 96 -6.59 -10.20 3.70
C VAL A 96 -7.70 -11.04 4.32
N VAL A 97 -7.37 -12.25 4.75
CA VAL A 97 -8.24 -13.09 5.60
C VAL A 97 -7.60 -13.17 6.98
N ALA A 98 -8.23 -12.55 7.97
CA ALA A 98 -7.86 -12.63 9.36
C ALA A 98 -8.66 -13.77 10.03
N ILE A 99 -7.99 -14.75 10.59
CA ILE A 99 -8.61 -15.85 11.31
C ILE A 99 -8.29 -15.69 12.79
N THR A 100 -9.34 -15.45 13.58
CA THR A 100 -9.23 -15.34 15.05
C THR A 100 -9.88 -16.54 15.71
N ALA A 101 -9.35 -16.95 16.85
CA ALA A 101 -10.05 -17.90 17.71
C ALA A 101 -10.78 -17.16 18.82
N ASN A 102 -11.94 -17.66 19.23
CA ASN A 102 -12.70 -17.13 20.34
C ASN A 102 -12.83 -18.16 21.46
N VAL A 103 -13.36 -17.74 22.59
CA VAL A 103 -13.73 -18.65 23.68
C VAL A 103 -14.74 -19.69 23.21
N GLY A 104 -14.91 -20.79 23.93
CA GLY A 104 -15.92 -21.81 23.61
C GLY A 104 -17.34 -21.24 23.66
N LYS A 105 -18.22 -21.74 22.80
CA LYS A 105 -19.61 -21.28 22.64
C LYS A 105 -20.39 -21.03 23.95
N PRO A 106 -20.26 -21.85 25.02
CA PRO A 106 -20.96 -21.61 26.28
C PRO A 106 -20.50 -20.37 27.05
N LEU A 107 -19.33 -19.83 26.69
CA LEU A 107 -18.71 -18.68 27.36
C LEU A 107 -18.94 -17.35 26.61
N LEU A 108 -19.48 -17.38 25.39
CA LEU A 108 -19.76 -16.18 24.62
C LEU A 108 -20.84 -15.32 25.27
N GLY A 109 -20.61 -14.00 25.34
CA GLY A 109 -21.52 -13.02 25.93
C GLY A 109 -21.58 -13.08 27.46
N ARG A 110 -20.51 -13.57 28.11
CA ARG A 110 -20.44 -13.74 29.56
C ARG A 110 -19.26 -13.01 30.22
N ASP A 111 -18.65 -12.08 29.51
CA ASP A 111 -17.43 -11.39 29.96
C ASP A 111 -16.33 -12.37 30.40
N SER A 112 -16.20 -13.46 29.66
CA SER A 112 -15.23 -14.50 29.94
C SER A 112 -13.80 -14.03 29.71
N PHE A 113 -12.81 -14.66 30.34
CA PHE A 113 -11.41 -14.31 30.15
C PHE A 113 -11.01 -14.32 28.69
N GLN A 114 -10.47 -13.19 28.19
CA GLN A 114 -10.07 -12.96 26.80
C GLN A 114 -11.23 -13.09 25.77
N GLU A 115 -12.46 -12.89 26.19
CA GLU A 115 -13.59 -12.73 25.27
C GLU A 115 -13.65 -11.30 24.75
N VAL A 116 -13.95 -11.14 23.46
CA VAL A 116 -14.27 -9.87 22.80
C VAL A 116 -15.12 -10.14 21.57
N ASP A 117 -16.09 -9.28 21.29
CA ASP A 117 -16.82 -9.31 20.01
C ASP A 117 -15.98 -8.68 18.89
N ILE A 118 -14.97 -9.40 18.45
CA ILE A 118 -14.08 -8.92 17.39
C ILE A 118 -14.83 -8.73 16.06
N ALA A 119 -15.83 -9.56 15.76
CA ALA A 119 -16.61 -9.42 14.54
C ALA A 119 -17.40 -8.10 14.51
N GLY A 120 -17.96 -7.69 15.66
CA GLY A 120 -18.59 -6.39 15.81
C GLY A 120 -17.60 -5.23 15.71
N ILE A 121 -16.42 -5.35 16.35
CA ILE A 121 -15.37 -4.31 16.31
C ILE A 121 -14.89 -4.04 14.88
N VAL A 122 -14.66 -5.07 14.07
CA VAL A 122 -14.12 -4.91 12.71
C VAL A 122 -15.17 -4.74 11.63
N MET A 123 -16.44 -4.78 11.96
CA MET A 123 -17.55 -4.66 10.99
C MET A 123 -17.38 -3.48 10.02
N PRO A 124 -17.09 -2.24 10.48
CA PRO A 124 -16.95 -1.08 9.59
C PRO A 124 -15.64 -1.05 8.77
N ILE A 125 -14.68 -1.91 9.07
CA ILE A 125 -13.37 -1.96 8.45
C ILE A 125 -13.07 -3.29 7.73
N THR A 126 -14.12 -4.07 7.44
CA THR A 126 -14.02 -5.32 6.68
C THR A 126 -15.08 -5.36 5.59
N LYS A 127 -14.85 -6.15 4.55
CA LYS A 127 -15.90 -6.47 3.58
C LYS A 127 -16.97 -7.37 4.20
N HIS A 128 -16.54 -8.24 5.10
CA HIS A 128 -17.43 -9.09 5.90
C HIS A 128 -16.69 -9.62 7.15
N SER A 129 -17.45 -9.89 8.21
CA SER A 129 -16.98 -10.56 9.41
C SER A 129 -17.90 -11.74 9.74
N PHE A 130 -17.31 -12.89 10.07
CA PHE A 130 -18.01 -14.10 10.42
C PHE A 130 -17.69 -14.54 11.84
N ILE A 131 -18.66 -15.12 12.53
CA ILE A 131 -18.46 -15.91 13.76
C ILE A 131 -18.91 -17.34 13.49
N VAL A 132 -17.98 -18.30 13.54
CA VAL A 132 -18.25 -19.72 13.33
C VAL A 132 -18.47 -20.41 14.68
N LYS A 133 -19.71 -20.82 14.94
CA LYS A 133 -20.18 -21.48 16.19
C LYS A 133 -20.64 -22.92 15.95
N ASP A 134 -20.53 -23.40 14.73
CA ASP A 134 -20.89 -24.76 14.32
C ASP A 134 -19.87 -25.26 13.29
N ILE A 135 -19.29 -26.43 13.57
CA ILE A 135 -18.25 -27.02 12.72
C ILE A 135 -18.74 -27.29 11.29
N SER A 136 -20.02 -27.61 11.11
CA SER A 136 -20.61 -27.87 9.79
C SER A 136 -20.53 -26.68 8.86
N MET A 137 -20.41 -25.47 9.41
CA MET A 137 -20.31 -24.21 8.65
C MET A 137 -18.86 -23.79 8.37
N LEU A 138 -17.87 -24.40 9.04
CA LEU A 138 -16.49 -23.91 9.08
C LEU A 138 -15.85 -23.85 7.69
N ALA A 139 -15.84 -24.95 6.96
CA ALA A 139 -15.19 -25.04 5.65
C ALA A 139 -15.82 -24.08 4.62
N ASP A 140 -17.15 -24.04 4.57
CA ASP A 140 -17.87 -23.19 3.62
C ASP A 140 -17.72 -21.68 3.98
N THR A 141 -17.64 -21.35 5.27
CA THR A 141 -17.35 -19.98 5.73
C THR A 141 -15.95 -19.55 5.31
N LEU A 142 -14.93 -20.37 5.49
CA LEU A 142 -13.56 -20.06 5.04
C LEU A 142 -13.48 -19.87 3.52
N ARG A 143 -14.06 -20.78 2.73
CA ARG A 143 -14.12 -20.65 1.27
C ARG A 143 -14.80 -19.34 0.84
N LYS A 144 -15.91 -19.00 1.50
CA LYS A 144 -16.65 -17.76 1.27
C LYS A 144 -15.82 -16.53 1.65
N ALA A 145 -15.08 -16.57 2.75
CA ALA A 145 -14.20 -15.49 3.19
C ALA A 145 -13.13 -15.17 2.14
N PHE A 146 -12.45 -16.18 1.60
CA PHE A 146 -11.47 -16.01 0.53
C PHE A 146 -12.09 -15.49 -0.78
N TYR A 147 -13.29 -15.94 -1.11
CA TYR A 147 -14.02 -15.43 -2.28
C TYR A 147 -14.36 -13.95 -2.12
N ILE A 148 -14.96 -13.57 -0.97
CA ILE A 148 -15.33 -12.17 -0.67
C ILE A 148 -14.09 -11.28 -0.67
N ALA A 149 -12.99 -11.71 -0.06
CA ALA A 149 -11.76 -10.92 0.01
C ALA A 149 -11.23 -10.52 -1.37
N LYS A 150 -11.39 -11.39 -2.38
CA LYS A 150 -10.88 -11.20 -3.75
C LYS A 150 -11.89 -10.61 -4.74
N SER A 151 -13.19 -10.77 -4.49
CA SER A 151 -14.25 -10.41 -5.46
C SER A 151 -14.48 -8.91 -5.53
N GLY A 152 -14.81 -8.40 -6.73
CA GLY A 152 -15.05 -6.97 -6.97
C GLY A 152 -13.86 -6.13 -6.51
N ARG A 153 -14.13 -5.04 -5.77
CA ARG A 153 -13.08 -4.33 -5.04
C ARG A 153 -12.56 -5.21 -3.91
N PRO A 154 -11.28 -5.61 -3.90
CA PRO A 154 -10.75 -6.47 -2.85
C PRO A 154 -10.78 -5.81 -1.46
N GLY A 155 -10.61 -6.61 -0.42
CA GLY A 155 -10.52 -6.09 0.95
C GLY A 155 -10.49 -7.19 2.01
N PRO A 156 -10.30 -6.83 3.28
CA PRO A 156 -10.17 -7.77 4.37
C PRO A 156 -11.50 -8.43 4.75
N VAL A 157 -11.40 -9.68 5.20
CA VAL A 157 -12.49 -10.45 5.80
C VAL A 157 -11.98 -11.08 7.09
N LEU A 158 -12.79 -11.02 8.15
CA LEU A 158 -12.48 -11.70 9.41
C LEU A 158 -13.33 -12.96 9.56
N VAL A 159 -12.69 -14.03 10.04
CA VAL A 159 -13.35 -15.29 10.43
C VAL A 159 -12.98 -15.61 11.87
N ASP A 160 -13.89 -15.38 12.79
CA ASP A 160 -13.74 -15.70 14.20
C ASP A 160 -14.30 -17.09 14.49
N VAL A 161 -13.50 -18.00 15.07
CA VAL A 161 -13.85 -19.40 15.25
C VAL A 161 -13.82 -19.76 16.74
N THR A 162 -14.93 -20.26 17.29
CA THR A 162 -14.97 -20.67 18.69
C THR A 162 -14.10 -21.91 18.97
N LYS A 163 -13.49 -21.98 20.15
CA LYS A 163 -12.52 -23.03 20.52
C LYS A 163 -13.09 -24.44 20.43
N ASP A 164 -14.36 -24.64 20.78
CA ASP A 164 -15.06 -25.91 20.66
C ASP A 164 -15.20 -26.37 19.20
N VAL A 165 -15.42 -25.43 18.26
CA VAL A 165 -15.43 -25.73 16.82
C VAL A 165 -14.07 -26.22 16.33
N THR A 166 -12.97 -25.60 16.78
CA THR A 166 -11.62 -26.02 16.39
C THR A 166 -11.25 -27.41 16.89
N ALA A 167 -11.87 -27.88 17.99
CA ALA A 167 -11.64 -29.21 18.59
C ALA A 167 -12.60 -30.29 18.06
N ALA A 168 -13.78 -29.91 17.59
CA ALA A 168 -14.79 -30.87 17.12
C ALA A 168 -14.33 -31.59 15.85
N ILE A 169 -14.86 -32.81 15.63
CA ILE A 169 -14.58 -33.64 14.46
C ILE A 169 -15.76 -33.57 13.49
N TYR A 170 -15.47 -33.37 12.21
CA TYR A 170 -16.49 -33.30 11.17
C TYR A 170 -16.03 -33.91 9.85
N GLU A 171 -16.96 -34.24 8.99
CA GLU A 171 -16.65 -34.75 7.67
C GLU A 171 -16.21 -33.59 6.74
N TYR A 172 -15.01 -33.73 6.19
CA TYR A 172 -14.42 -32.76 5.27
C TYR A 172 -14.23 -33.34 3.87
N SER A 173 -14.51 -32.55 2.85
CA SER A 173 -14.22 -32.86 1.46
C SER A 173 -13.53 -31.67 0.80
N VAL A 174 -12.44 -31.96 0.08
CA VAL A 174 -11.67 -30.95 -0.69
C VAL A 174 -12.54 -30.40 -1.81
N ARG A 175 -12.52 -29.07 -1.99
CA ARG A 175 -13.19 -28.40 -3.13
C ARG A 175 -12.21 -27.46 -3.84
N ARG A 176 -12.38 -27.31 -5.14
CA ARG A 176 -11.62 -26.30 -5.88
C ARG A 176 -12.11 -24.90 -5.48
N PRO A 177 -11.19 -23.92 -5.31
CA PRO A 177 -11.58 -22.53 -5.09
C PRO A 177 -12.49 -22.01 -6.20
N ALA A 178 -13.46 -21.20 -5.82
CA ALA A 178 -14.28 -20.49 -6.80
C ALA A 178 -13.41 -19.53 -7.65
N THR A 179 -13.60 -19.58 -8.95
CA THR A 179 -12.92 -18.66 -9.86
C THR A 179 -13.54 -17.26 -9.73
N ILE A 180 -12.70 -16.24 -9.61
CA ILE A 180 -13.13 -14.85 -9.72
C ILE A 180 -13.20 -14.52 -11.21
N ASN A 181 -14.39 -14.33 -11.72
CA ASN A 181 -14.58 -13.84 -13.07
C ASN A 181 -14.40 -12.31 -13.07
N ARG A 182 -13.43 -11.81 -13.86
CA ARG A 182 -13.19 -10.37 -14.06
C ARG A 182 -13.86 -9.85 -15.33
N GLU A 183 -14.29 -10.74 -16.22
CA GLU A 183 -15.15 -10.39 -17.36
C GLU A 183 -16.56 -10.17 -16.82
N THR A 184 -16.84 -8.94 -16.44
CA THR A 184 -18.10 -8.60 -15.81
C THR A 184 -19.14 -8.19 -16.84
N GLU A 185 -20.41 -8.59 -16.62
CA GLU A 185 -21.57 -8.12 -17.37
C GLU A 185 -21.82 -6.61 -17.20
N THR A 186 -21.09 -5.98 -16.27
CA THR A 186 -21.15 -4.53 -15.99
C THR A 186 -20.45 -3.70 -17.07
N ILE A 187 -19.56 -4.30 -17.88
CA ILE A 187 -18.89 -3.60 -18.98
C ILE A 187 -19.86 -3.55 -20.16
N ARG A 188 -20.65 -2.48 -20.26
CA ARG A 188 -21.64 -2.30 -21.30
C ARG A 188 -21.02 -1.72 -22.56
N LYS A 189 -21.55 -2.12 -23.70
CA LYS A 189 -21.05 -1.67 -25.02
C LYS A 189 -21.22 -0.15 -25.20
N GLU A 190 -22.36 0.37 -24.77
CA GLU A 190 -22.67 1.80 -24.88
C GLU A 190 -21.70 2.67 -24.04
N ASP A 191 -21.27 2.17 -22.87
CA ASP A 191 -20.28 2.88 -22.04
C ASP A 191 -18.90 2.89 -22.70
N LEU A 192 -18.52 1.77 -23.36
CA LEU A 192 -17.27 1.70 -24.14
C LEU A 192 -17.30 2.60 -25.37
N GLU A 193 -18.42 2.64 -26.10
CA GLU A 193 -18.60 3.52 -27.26
C GLU A 193 -18.49 5.01 -26.84
N THR A 194 -19.11 5.38 -25.72
CA THR A 194 -18.99 6.73 -25.16
C THR A 194 -17.55 7.05 -24.76
N ALA A 195 -16.86 6.12 -24.09
CA ALA A 195 -15.47 6.28 -23.71
C ALA A 195 -14.54 6.44 -24.92
N ALA A 196 -14.72 5.62 -25.96
CA ALA A 196 -13.96 5.71 -27.20
C ALA A 196 -14.16 7.08 -27.88
N GLN A 197 -15.41 7.52 -28.02
CA GLN A 197 -15.72 8.83 -28.58
C GLN A 197 -15.07 9.98 -27.81
N MET A 198 -15.10 9.94 -26.48
CA MET A 198 -14.45 10.99 -25.66
C MET A 198 -12.93 11.04 -25.90
N ILE A 199 -12.29 9.88 -26.08
CA ILE A 199 -10.85 9.79 -26.35
C ILE A 199 -10.54 10.36 -27.74
N GLU A 200 -11.30 10.00 -28.76
CA GLU A 200 -11.14 10.49 -30.14
C GLU A 200 -11.35 12.01 -30.28
N GLU A 201 -12.22 12.61 -29.45
CA GLU A 201 -12.49 14.05 -29.47
C GLU A 201 -11.42 14.87 -28.72
N ALA A 202 -10.61 14.24 -27.86
CA ALA A 202 -9.65 14.93 -27.00
C ALA A 202 -8.47 15.52 -27.79
N GLN A 203 -8.04 16.72 -27.40
CA GLN A 203 -6.85 17.37 -27.95
C GLN A 203 -5.69 17.43 -26.93
N LYS A 204 -6.03 17.31 -25.66
CA LYS A 204 -5.10 17.33 -24.51
C LYS A 204 -5.45 16.23 -23.53
N PRO A 205 -5.43 14.94 -23.97
CA PRO A 205 -5.74 13.83 -23.07
C PRO A 205 -4.70 13.70 -21.97
N TYR A 206 -5.13 13.29 -20.76
CA TYR A 206 -4.26 12.99 -19.64
C TYR A 206 -4.76 11.74 -18.92
N ILE A 207 -3.85 10.84 -18.54
CA ILE A 207 -4.19 9.59 -17.85
C ILE A 207 -3.78 9.69 -16.39
N PHE A 208 -4.72 9.41 -15.49
CA PHE A 208 -4.49 9.31 -14.05
C PHE A 208 -4.69 7.88 -13.58
N VAL A 209 -3.62 7.23 -13.09
CA VAL A 209 -3.64 5.85 -12.64
C VAL A 209 -3.70 5.73 -11.12
N GLY A 210 -4.59 4.89 -10.61
CA GLY A 210 -4.75 4.61 -9.19
C GLY A 210 -4.41 3.17 -8.81
N GLY A 211 -4.64 2.83 -7.52
CA GLY A 211 -4.37 1.50 -6.98
C GLY A 211 -5.14 0.37 -7.66
N GLY A 212 -6.33 0.65 -8.20
CA GLY A 212 -7.10 -0.32 -8.98
C GLY A 212 -6.37 -0.81 -10.22
N SER A 213 -5.55 0.02 -10.85
CA SER A 213 -4.70 -0.33 -11.98
C SER A 213 -3.62 -1.36 -11.60
N VAL A 214 -2.99 -1.19 -10.42
CA VAL A 214 -2.03 -2.16 -9.86
C VAL A 214 -2.72 -3.47 -9.51
N ILE A 215 -3.89 -3.40 -8.88
CA ILE A 215 -4.66 -4.57 -8.44
C ILE A 215 -5.12 -5.41 -9.63
N SER A 216 -5.61 -4.77 -10.70
CA SER A 216 -6.07 -5.44 -11.92
C SER A 216 -4.91 -6.03 -12.74
N GLY A 217 -3.68 -5.53 -12.57
CA GLY A 217 -2.52 -5.88 -13.38
C GLY A 217 -2.59 -5.34 -14.80
N ALA A 218 -3.09 -4.10 -14.95
CA ALA A 218 -3.35 -3.44 -16.24
C ALA A 218 -2.15 -2.69 -16.83
N SER A 219 -0.94 -2.85 -16.27
CA SER A 219 0.23 -2.02 -16.63
C SER A 219 0.57 -2.05 -18.12
N LYS A 220 0.43 -3.21 -18.76
CA LYS A 220 0.68 -3.34 -20.21
C LYS A 220 -0.37 -2.57 -21.01
N GLU A 221 -1.63 -2.74 -20.68
CA GLU A 221 -2.75 -2.09 -21.37
C GLU A 221 -2.75 -0.57 -21.15
N ILE A 222 -2.30 -0.10 -19.96
CA ILE A 222 -2.10 1.33 -19.67
C ILE A 222 -0.98 1.90 -20.52
N SER A 223 0.15 1.21 -20.61
CA SER A 223 1.27 1.65 -21.47
C SER A 223 0.85 1.70 -22.94
N GLU A 224 0.13 0.68 -23.41
CA GLU A 224 -0.39 0.65 -24.78
C GLU A 224 -1.37 1.81 -25.04
N LEU A 225 -2.29 2.09 -24.11
CA LEU A 225 -3.20 3.23 -24.22
C LEU A 225 -2.44 4.56 -24.29
N ALA A 226 -1.52 4.79 -23.34
CA ALA A 226 -0.79 6.05 -23.25
C ALA A 226 0.01 6.37 -24.53
N HIS A 227 0.69 5.36 -25.09
CA HIS A 227 1.43 5.53 -26.33
C HIS A 227 0.53 5.64 -27.55
N LYS A 228 -0.59 4.88 -27.59
CA LYS A 228 -1.53 4.88 -28.72
C LYS A 228 -2.20 6.23 -28.93
N ILE A 229 -2.50 6.93 -27.82
CA ILE A 229 -3.15 8.26 -27.86
C ILE A 229 -2.21 9.39 -27.46
N GLN A 230 -0.91 9.15 -27.38
CA GLN A 230 0.11 10.13 -26.93
C GLN A 230 -0.33 10.96 -25.73
N ALA A 231 -0.79 10.30 -24.66
CA ALA A 231 -1.26 10.97 -23.45
C ALA A 231 -0.22 10.90 -22.32
N PRO A 232 0.09 12.03 -21.65
CA PRO A 232 0.87 12.02 -20.42
C PRO A 232 0.17 11.20 -19.33
N VAL A 233 0.97 10.60 -18.43
CA VAL A 233 0.47 9.75 -17.34
C VAL A 233 0.97 10.26 -16.00
N CYS A 234 0.05 10.47 -15.06
CA CYS A 234 0.36 10.66 -13.65
C CYS A 234 -0.25 9.54 -12.81
N ASP A 235 0.24 9.39 -11.59
CA ASP A 235 -0.27 8.37 -10.66
C ASP A 235 -0.71 8.96 -9.33
N SER A 236 -1.53 8.21 -8.61
CA SER A 236 -1.70 8.38 -7.17
C SER A 236 -0.60 7.65 -6.42
N LEU A 237 -0.45 7.92 -5.12
CA LEU A 237 0.46 7.17 -4.25
C LEU A 237 0.29 5.65 -4.39
N MET A 238 -0.95 5.17 -4.48
CA MET A 238 -1.27 3.74 -4.63
C MET A 238 -1.15 3.23 -6.07
N GLY A 239 -1.04 4.12 -7.06
CA GLY A 239 -0.87 3.79 -8.48
C GLY A 239 0.57 3.55 -8.91
N LYS A 240 1.54 3.80 -8.02
CA LYS A 240 2.97 3.66 -8.30
C LYS A 240 3.33 2.31 -8.94
N GLY A 241 4.07 2.37 -10.05
CA GLY A 241 4.49 1.20 -10.82
C GLY A 241 3.41 0.61 -11.74
N ALA A 242 2.18 1.13 -11.74
CA ALA A 242 1.19 0.75 -12.76
C ALA A 242 1.61 1.25 -14.16
N PHE A 243 2.28 2.37 -14.22
CA PHE A 243 2.99 2.89 -15.38
C PHE A 243 4.45 3.12 -15.02
N SER A 244 5.38 2.85 -15.92
CA SER A 244 6.82 2.94 -15.61
C SER A 244 7.24 4.37 -15.30
N GLY A 245 7.92 4.57 -14.17
CA GLY A 245 8.50 5.87 -13.79
C GLY A 245 9.67 6.32 -14.67
N GLU A 246 10.17 5.46 -15.57
CA GLU A 246 11.20 5.80 -16.56
C GLU A 246 10.61 6.17 -17.93
N ASP A 247 9.32 5.96 -18.14
CA ASP A 247 8.68 6.27 -19.42
C ASP A 247 8.64 7.79 -19.66
N PRO A 248 8.97 8.28 -20.86
CA PRO A 248 8.93 9.71 -21.18
C PRO A 248 7.57 10.38 -20.94
N LEU A 249 6.47 9.65 -21.10
CA LEU A 249 5.10 10.14 -20.86
C LEU A 249 4.76 10.25 -19.37
N TYR A 250 5.55 9.64 -18.47
CA TYR A 250 5.31 9.73 -17.04
C TYR A 250 5.67 11.12 -16.50
N THR A 251 4.76 11.72 -15.75
CA THR A 251 4.92 13.08 -15.21
C THR A 251 5.10 13.13 -13.69
N GLY A 252 4.91 12.01 -13.01
CA GLY A 252 5.04 11.91 -11.56
C GLY A 252 3.71 11.71 -10.85
N MET A 253 3.73 11.84 -9.53
CA MET A 253 2.55 11.72 -8.69
C MET A 253 1.68 12.97 -8.79
N LEU A 254 0.34 12.79 -8.67
CA LEU A 254 -0.66 13.85 -8.64
C LEU A 254 -1.09 14.15 -7.20
N GLY A 255 -1.31 15.41 -6.87
CA GLY A 255 -1.93 15.87 -5.64
C GLY A 255 -0.97 16.52 -4.66
N MET A 256 -1.31 16.50 -3.36
CA MET A 256 -0.69 17.32 -2.30
C MET A 256 0.85 17.35 -2.30
N HIS A 257 1.50 16.21 -2.53
CA HIS A 257 2.95 16.08 -2.67
C HIS A 257 3.34 15.50 -4.03
N GLY A 258 2.52 15.81 -5.04
CA GLY A 258 2.77 15.46 -6.43
C GLY A 258 3.86 16.33 -7.06
N THR A 259 4.11 16.11 -8.34
CA THR A 259 4.98 17.00 -9.12
C THR A 259 4.20 18.22 -9.62
N LYS A 260 4.81 19.38 -9.71
CA LYS A 260 4.18 20.57 -10.35
C LYS A 260 3.70 20.25 -11.77
N THR A 261 4.44 19.42 -12.51
CA THR A 261 4.05 19.01 -13.86
C THR A 261 2.74 18.24 -13.87
N SER A 262 2.54 17.27 -12.95
CA SER A 262 1.28 16.52 -12.88
C SER A 262 0.12 17.39 -12.43
N ASP A 263 0.32 18.20 -11.40
CA ASP A 263 -0.74 19.05 -10.86
C ASP A 263 -1.19 20.11 -11.89
N LEU A 264 -0.24 20.81 -12.50
CA LEU A 264 -0.54 21.83 -13.52
C LEU A 264 -1.03 21.19 -14.84
N GLY A 265 -0.49 20.04 -15.25
CA GLY A 265 -0.92 19.33 -16.44
C GLY A 265 -2.39 18.90 -16.36
N VAL A 266 -2.81 18.34 -15.23
CA VAL A 266 -4.22 17.97 -14.99
C VAL A 266 -5.15 19.20 -15.00
N THR A 267 -4.68 20.37 -14.59
CA THR A 267 -5.48 21.60 -14.66
C THR A 267 -5.59 22.21 -16.06
N GLN A 268 -4.84 21.68 -17.05
CA GLN A 268 -4.79 22.18 -18.42
C GLN A 268 -5.27 21.17 -19.47
N CYS A 269 -5.47 19.91 -19.11
CA CYS A 269 -6.01 18.89 -20.01
C CYS A 269 -7.48 19.18 -20.37
N ASP A 270 -7.96 18.61 -21.47
CA ASP A 270 -9.36 18.67 -21.87
C ASP A 270 -10.11 17.34 -21.64
N LEU A 271 -9.36 16.24 -21.48
CA LEU A 271 -9.87 14.95 -21.08
C LEU A 271 -8.97 14.34 -20.00
N LEU A 272 -9.54 14.00 -18.84
CA LEU A 272 -8.88 13.23 -17.79
C LEU A 272 -9.43 11.81 -17.76
N ILE A 273 -8.58 10.83 -18.12
CA ILE A 273 -8.90 9.40 -18.10
C ILE A 273 -8.42 8.82 -16.78
N VAL A 274 -9.35 8.41 -15.93
CA VAL A 274 -9.08 7.97 -14.56
C VAL A 274 -9.22 6.45 -14.44
N LEU A 275 -8.13 5.78 -14.12
CA LEU A 275 -8.03 4.33 -14.12
C LEU A 275 -7.87 3.77 -12.71
N GLY A 276 -8.97 3.28 -12.11
CA GLY A 276 -8.96 2.66 -10.77
C GLY A 276 -8.50 3.60 -9.66
N ALA A 277 -8.94 4.85 -9.67
CA ALA A 277 -8.63 5.86 -8.68
C ALA A 277 -9.90 6.48 -8.05
N ARG A 278 -9.83 6.76 -6.74
CA ARG A 278 -10.99 7.15 -5.92
C ARG A 278 -11.19 8.66 -5.73
N PHE A 279 -10.38 9.51 -6.33
CA PHE A 279 -10.41 10.96 -6.08
C PHE A 279 -10.31 11.32 -4.60
N SER A 280 -9.28 10.80 -3.93
CA SER A 280 -8.98 11.14 -2.54
C SER A 280 -8.70 12.65 -2.39
N ASP A 281 -9.00 13.22 -1.22
CA ASP A 281 -8.69 14.60 -0.87
C ASP A 281 -7.20 14.95 -1.00
N ARG A 282 -6.32 13.97 -0.79
CA ARG A 282 -4.87 14.11 -0.99
C ARG A 282 -4.47 14.25 -2.46
N VAL A 283 -5.33 13.80 -3.38
CA VAL A 283 -5.13 13.91 -4.83
C VAL A 283 -5.83 15.15 -5.39
N THR A 284 -7.09 15.37 -4.99
CA THR A 284 -7.90 16.44 -5.57
C THR A 284 -7.63 17.81 -4.97
N GLY A 285 -7.05 17.87 -3.77
CA GLY A 285 -7.05 19.10 -2.99
C GLY A 285 -8.49 19.58 -2.80
N ASN A 286 -8.87 20.67 -3.47
CA ASN A 286 -10.26 21.15 -3.51
C ASN A 286 -11.04 20.44 -4.64
N ALA A 287 -11.87 19.46 -4.29
CA ALA A 287 -12.69 18.72 -5.26
C ALA A 287 -13.62 19.63 -6.11
N ARG A 288 -13.96 20.83 -5.63
CA ARG A 288 -14.80 21.79 -6.37
C ARG A 288 -14.08 22.46 -7.53
N THR A 289 -12.76 22.51 -7.50
CA THR A 289 -11.91 23.13 -8.53
C THR A 289 -11.14 22.11 -9.35
N PHE A 290 -11.16 20.83 -8.94
CA PHE A 290 -10.41 19.76 -9.58
C PHE A 290 -10.86 19.53 -11.03
N ALA A 291 -9.94 19.67 -11.98
CA ALA A 291 -10.09 19.39 -13.42
C ALA A 291 -11.38 19.96 -14.06
N LYS A 292 -11.84 21.16 -13.65
CA LYS A 292 -13.11 21.77 -14.09
C LYS A 292 -13.17 22.08 -15.59
N GLN A 293 -12.05 22.25 -16.25
CA GLN A 293 -11.92 22.53 -17.67
C GLN A 293 -12.00 21.25 -18.53
N ALA A 294 -11.78 20.07 -17.92
CA ALA A 294 -11.72 18.79 -18.61
C ALA A 294 -13.03 18.03 -18.50
N LYS A 295 -13.33 17.23 -19.52
CA LYS A 295 -14.22 16.07 -19.37
C LYS A 295 -13.50 15.00 -18.56
N ILE A 296 -14.22 14.23 -17.73
CA ILE A 296 -13.67 13.18 -16.88
C ILE A 296 -14.30 11.84 -17.27
N LEU A 297 -13.45 10.89 -17.70
CA LEU A 297 -13.82 9.50 -17.94
C LEU A 297 -13.26 8.63 -16.81
N GLN A 298 -14.11 8.00 -15.99
CA GLN A 298 -13.68 7.13 -14.90
C GLN A 298 -13.93 5.65 -15.21
N ILE A 299 -12.89 4.83 -15.05
CA ILE A 299 -12.96 3.36 -15.15
C ILE A 299 -12.68 2.80 -13.76
N ASP A 300 -13.67 2.14 -13.16
CA ASP A 300 -13.56 1.56 -11.83
C ASP A 300 -14.39 0.28 -11.70
N VAL A 301 -13.93 -0.65 -10.86
CA VAL A 301 -14.66 -1.88 -10.55
C VAL A 301 -15.80 -1.65 -9.56
N ASP A 302 -15.74 -0.57 -8.79
CA ASP A 302 -16.68 -0.22 -7.72
C ASP A 302 -17.60 0.92 -8.15
N ALA A 303 -18.84 0.59 -8.51
CA ALA A 303 -19.84 1.58 -8.90
C ALA A 303 -20.10 2.65 -7.82
N ALA A 304 -19.82 2.35 -6.55
CA ALA A 304 -20.01 3.30 -5.45
C ALA A 304 -18.96 4.44 -5.43
N GLU A 305 -17.85 4.29 -6.16
CA GLU A 305 -16.86 5.36 -6.31
C GLU A 305 -17.21 6.39 -7.40
N ILE A 306 -18.14 6.05 -8.32
CA ILE A 306 -18.57 6.95 -9.39
C ILE A 306 -19.40 8.10 -8.82
N ASN A 307 -19.03 9.34 -9.17
CA ASN A 307 -19.68 10.58 -8.71
C ASN A 307 -19.62 10.80 -7.18
N LYS A 308 -18.79 10.08 -6.45
CA LYS A 308 -18.71 10.18 -4.99
C LYS A 308 -18.02 11.47 -4.53
N ASN A 309 -16.84 11.77 -5.05
CA ASN A 309 -16.03 12.92 -4.67
C ASN A 309 -15.93 13.96 -5.80
N VAL A 310 -15.86 13.52 -7.04
CA VAL A 310 -15.84 14.34 -8.24
C VAL A 310 -16.92 13.82 -9.18
N VAL A 311 -17.70 14.71 -9.78
CA VAL A 311 -18.70 14.36 -10.79
C VAL A 311 -17.96 14.10 -12.11
N VAL A 312 -18.24 12.97 -12.74
CA VAL A 312 -17.61 12.55 -14.00
C VAL A 312 -18.58 12.63 -15.18
N ASP A 313 -18.07 12.84 -16.38
CA ASP A 313 -18.88 12.97 -17.61
C ASP A 313 -19.28 11.60 -18.16
N ALA A 314 -18.39 10.60 -18.01
CA ALA A 314 -18.69 9.22 -18.37
C ALA A 314 -17.96 8.23 -17.43
N SER A 315 -18.49 7.02 -17.36
CA SER A 315 -17.86 5.95 -16.58
C SER A 315 -18.04 4.58 -17.23
N VAL A 316 -17.05 3.70 -17.02
CA VAL A 316 -17.16 2.27 -17.36
C VAL A 316 -16.95 1.46 -16.09
N ILE A 317 -17.95 0.67 -15.68
CA ILE A 317 -17.88 -0.17 -14.50
C ILE A 317 -17.31 -1.52 -14.86
N GLY A 318 -16.06 -1.79 -14.41
CA GLY A 318 -15.38 -3.06 -14.67
C GLY A 318 -13.94 -3.07 -14.19
N ASP A 319 -13.31 -4.25 -14.32
CA ASP A 319 -11.88 -4.39 -14.09
C ASP A 319 -11.10 -3.56 -15.12
N VAL A 320 -10.16 -2.73 -14.67
CA VAL A 320 -9.42 -1.78 -15.53
C VAL A 320 -8.77 -2.49 -16.71
N ARG A 321 -8.15 -3.64 -16.50
CA ARG A 321 -7.49 -4.40 -17.55
C ARG A 321 -8.48 -4.89 -18.61
N GLU A 322 -9.61 -5.45 -18.19
CA GLU A 322 -10.63 -5.97 -19.11
C GLU A 322 -11.31 -4.85 -19.88
N VAL A 323 -11.55 -3.70 -19.25
CA VAL A 323 -12.09 -2.51 -19.94
C VAL A 323 -11.09 -2.01 -20.99
N LEU A 324 -9.81 -1.83 -20.59
CA LEU A 324 -8.78 -1.33 -21.51
C LEU A 324 -8.54 -2.25 -22.70
N ARG A 325 -8.55 -3.58 -22.51
CA ARG A 325 -8.40 -4.53 -23.62
C ARG A 325 -9.48 -4.35 -24.69
N ARG A 326 -10.74 -4.14 -24.28
CA ARG A 326 -11.84 -3.88 -25.21
C ARG A 326 -11.75 -2.49 -25.83
N LEU A 327 -11.40 -1.49 -25.04
CA LEU A 327 -11.31 -0.10 -25.49
C LEU A 327 -10.18 0.11 -26.53
N LEU A 328 -9.03 -0.53 -26.32
CA LEU A 328 -7.89 -0.49 -27.24
C LEU A 328 -8.19 -1.03 -28.65
N GLU A 329 -9.16 -1.93 -28.77
CA GLU A 329 -9.63 -2.44 -30.07
C GLU A 329 -10.56 -1.44 -30.80
N MET A 330 -11.13 -0.47 -30.06
CA MET A 330 -12.14 0.47 -30.58
C MET A 330 -11.55 1.81 -30.97
N ILE A 331 -10.50 2.28 -30.26
CA ILE A 331 -9.91 3.60 -30.49
C ILE A 331 -8.81 3.56 -31.58
N PRO A 332 -8.70 4.60 -32.42
CA PRO A 332 -7.60 4.75 -33.37
C PRO A 332 -6.29 5.15 -32.67
N GLU A 333 -5.20 5.25 -33.44
CA GLU A 333 -3.98 5.96 -33.03
C GLU A 333 -4.22 7.46 -33.16
N GLU A 334 -3.83 8.23 -32.14
CA GLU A 334 -3.95 9.68 -32.10
C GLU A 334 -2.59 10.31 -31.77
N GLU A 335 -2.32 11.47 -32.35
CA GLU A 335 -1.09 12.21 -32.12
C GLU A 335 -1.40 13.61 -31.54
N HIS A 336 -0.70 13.97 -30.46
CA HIS A 336 -0.85 15.27 -29.78
C HIS A 336 0.50 15.95 -29.55
N PRO A 337 1.30 16.24 -30.62
CA PRO A 337 2.68 16.69 -30.48
C PRO A 337 2.81 18.00 -29.71
N GLU A 338 1.94 18.98 -29.93
CA GLU A 338 1.99 20.27 -29.21
C GLU A 338 1.69 20.09 -27.71
N TRP A 339 0.79 19.14 -27.36
CA TRP A 339 0.48 18.84 -25.99
C TRP A 339 1.64 18.12 -25.29
N ILE A 340 2.25 17.16 -25.95
CA ILE A 340 3.42 16.45 -25.41
C ILE A 340 4.61 17.40 -25.25
N GLU A 341 4.88 18.28 -26.24
CA GLU A 341 5.94 19.29 -26.14
C GLU A 341 5.71 20.20 -24.94
N HIS A 342 4.50 20.72 -24.77
CA HIS A 342 4.14 21.55 -23.62
C HIS A 342 4.37 20.84 -22.27
N ILE A 343 4.00 19.55 -22.15
CA ILE A 343 4.26 18.76 -20.94
C ILE A 343 5.77 18.55 -20.71
N GLN A 344 6.55 18.30 -21.76
CA GLN A 344 8.00 18.18 -21.63
C GLN A 344 8.66 19.52 -21.22
N GLU A 345 8.19 20.63 -21.73
CA GLU A 345 8.63 21.96 -21.27
C GLU A 345 8.33 22.16 -19.77
N MET A 346 7.15 21.78 -19.31
CA MET A 346 6.81 21.83 -17.88
C MET A 346 7.71 20.92 -17.04
N LYS A 347 8.00 19.69 -17.51
CA LYS A 347 8.94 18.79 -16.82
C LYS A 347 10.34 19.39 -16.69
N ALA A 348 10.80 20.06 -17.75
CA ALA A 348 12.11 20.72 -17.73
C ALA A 348 12.12 21.96 -16.83
N LYS A 349 11.01 22.69 -16.75
CA LYS A 349 10.86 23.89 -15.94
C LYS A 349 10.72 23.61 -14.44
N TYR A 350 10.04 22.51 -14.07
CA TYR A 350 9.69 22.18 -12.70
C TYR A 350 10.23 20.80 -12.27
N PRO A 351 11.55 20.55 -12.34
CA PRO A 351 12.11 19.31 -11.86
C PRO A 351 11.96 19.19 -10.34
N LEU A 352 11.91 17.97 -9.83
CA LEU A 352 12.10 17.74 -8.40
C LEU A 352 13.55 18.07 -8.04
N THR A 353 13.75 18.85 -6.99
CA THR A 353 15.07 19.31 -6.54
C THR A 353 15.23 19.14 -5.03
N TYR A 354 16.44 18.99 -4.58
CA TYR A 354 16.82 18.98 -3.16
C TYR A 354 18.23 19.53 -2.98
N ASP A 355 18.63 19.80 -1.74
CA ASP A 355 19.98 20.29 -1.43
C ASP A 355 21.02 19.16 -1.56
N HIS A 356 21.90 19.26 -2.56
CA HIS A 356 22.99 18.31 -2.81
C HIS A 356 24.23 18.55 -1.94
N SER A 357 24.23 19.52 -1.03
CA SER A 357 25.37 19.84 -0.16
C SER A 357 25.34 19.07 1.16
N GLN A 358 24.22 18.45 1.51
CA GLN A 358 24.02 17.74 2.77
C GLN A 358 23.29 16.41 2.57
N LEU A 359 23.33 15.56 3.61
CA LEU A 359 22.62 14.29 3.64
C LEU A 359 21.12 14.52 3.77
N THR A 360 20.36 14.13 2.76
CA THR A 360 18.91 14.28 2.68
C THR A 360 18.20 12.95 2.40
N GLY A 361 16.89 12.90 2.70
CA GLY A 361 16.05 11.74 2.34
C GLY A 361 16.05 11.46 0.84
N PRO A 362 15.82 12.45 -0.05
CA PRO A 362 15.94 12.30 -1.50
C PRO A 362 17.26 11.67 -1.96
N TYR A 363 18.40 12.16 -1.47
CA TYR A 363 19.71 11.62 -1.80
C TYR A 363 19.85 10.13 -1.47
N ILE A 364 19.40 9.73 -0.27
CA ILE A 364 19.43 8.31 0.15
C ILE A 364 18.60 7.45 -0.81
N ILE A 365 17.44 7.94 -1.22
CA ILE A 365 16.51 7.21 -2.10
C ILE A 365 17.07 7.11 -3.53
N GLU A 366 17.65 8.18 -4.07
CA GLU A 366 18.30 8.14 -5.39
C GLU A 366 19.47 7.16 -5.39
N LYS A 367 20.30 7.16 -4.34
CA LYS A 367 21.39 6.17 -4.22
C LYS A 367 20.87 4.74 -4.11
N LEU A 368 19.78 4.52 -3.38
CA LEU A 368 19.11 3.22 -3.34
C LEU A 368 18.62 2.80 -4.74
N TYR A 369 17.98 3.72 -5.47
CA TYR A 369 17.52 3.48 -6.84
C TYR A 369 18.69 3.12 -7.77
N GLU A 370 19.77 3.90 -7.77
CA GLU A 370 20.98 3.66 -8.57
C GLU A 370 21.58 2.28 -8.28
N ILE A 371 21.78 1.94 -7.00
CA ILE A 371 22.43 0.68 -6.58
C ILE A 371 21.57 -0.54 -6.93
N THR A 372 20.26 -0.44 -6.78
CA THR A 372 19.32 -1.52 -7.10
C THR A 372 18.92 -1.53 -8.57
N ASN A 373 19.31 -0.53 -9.34
CA ASN A 373 18.79 -0.27 -10.68
C ASN A 373 17.25 -0.29 -10.73
N GLY A 374 16.61 0.21 -9.68
CA GLY A 374 15.16 0.20 -9.53
C GLY A 374 14.50 -1.18 -9.34
N ASP A 375 15.30 -2.26 -9.26
CA ASP A 375 14.79 -3.63 -9.05
C ASP A 375 14.71 -3.97 -7.55
N ALA A 376 13.81 -3.30 -6.85
CA ALA A 376 13.53 -3.54 -5.45
C ALA A 376 12.04 -3.35 -5.14
N ILE A 377 11.56 -4.04 -4.12
CA ILE A 377 10.28 -3.75 -3.48
C ILE A 377 10.55 -2.76 -2.36
N ILE A 378 9.96 -1.59 -2.45
CA ILE A 378 10.05 -0.54 -1.45
C ILE A 378 8.77 -0.55 -0.60
N SER A 379 8.92 -0.87 0.67
CA SER A 379 7.89 -0.62 1.68
C SER A 379 8.17 0.70 2.37
N THR A 380 7.16 1.44 2.76
CA THR A 380 7.36 2.66 3.55
C THR A 380 6.44 2.71 4.75
N ASP A 381 6.92 3.35 5.80
CA ASP A 381 6.07 3.94 6.81
C ASP A 381 5.48 5.28 6.33
N VAL A 382 4.77 6.01 7.19
CA VAL A 382 4.02 7.22 6.82
C VAL A 382 4.68 8.48 7.36
N GLY A 383 5.01 9.41 6.45
CA GLY A 383 5.65 10.68 6.75
C GLY A 383 6.43 11.25 5.58
N GLN A 384 7.41 12.12 5.84
CA GLN A 384 8.25 12.73 4.80
C GLN A 384 8.98 11.67 3.97
N HIS A 385 9.53 10.65 4.62
CA HIS A 385 10.22 9.52 3.99
C HIS A 385 9.33 8.77 2.97
N GLN A 386 8.03 8.65 3.23
CA GLN A 386 7.05 8.08 2.30
C GLN A 386 6.93 8.92 1.03
N MET A 387 6.82 10.23 1.20
CA MET A 387 6.68 11.15 0.07
C MET A 387 7.97 11.20 -0.76
N TRP A 388 9.12 11.29 -0.11
CA TRP A 388 10.40 11.22 -0.82
C TRP A 388 10.58 9.89 -1.58
N ALA A 389 10.20 8.75 -0.98
CA ALA A 389 10.22 7.47 -1.68
C ALA A 389 9.28 7.45 -2.89
N ALA A 390 8.11 8.08 -2.79
CA ALA A 390 7.17 8.20 -3.90
C ALA A 390 7.65 9.15 -5.01
N GLN A 391 8.44 10.19 -4.67
CA GLN A 391 8.93 11.20 -5.61
C GLN A 391 10.22 10.78 -6.32
N TYR A 392 11.20 10.23 -5.58
CA TYR A 392 12.58 10.05 -6.06
C TYR A 392 12.95 8.61 -6.45
N PHE A 393 12.16 7.58 -6.05
CA PHE A 393 12.35 6.23 -6.54
C PHE A 393 11.47 5.99 -7.78
N LYS A 394 12.08 5.65 -8.92
CA LYS A 394 11.35 5.40 -10.18
C LYS A 394 10.86 3.96 -10.24
N TYR A 395 9.59 3.74 -9.89
CA TYR A 395 8.97 2.41 -9.92
C TYR A 395 8.72 1.97 -11.37
N LYS A 396 9.33 0.85 -11.79
CA LYS A 396 9.24 0.31 -13.15
C LYS A 396 8.13 -0.71 -13.32
N GLU A 397 7.77 -1.40 -12.24
CA GLU A 397 6.85 -2.52 -12.23
C GLU A 397 5.77 -2.36 -11.17
N PRO A 398 4.55 -2.89 -11.39
CA PRO A 398 3.51 -2.90 -10.38
C PRO A 398 3.90 -3.79 -9.19
N ARG A 399 3.30 -3.52 -8.02
CA ARG A 399 3.51 -4.27 -6.78
C ARG A 399 4.92 -4.16 -6.19
N THR A 400 5.64 -3.10 -6.55
CA THR A 400 6.99 -2.80 -6.02
C THR A 400 6.98 -1.62 -5.04
N PHE A 401 5.85 -0.96 -4.84
CA PHE A 401 5.67 0.07 -3.82
C PHE A 401 4.54 -0.31 -2.85
N LEU A 402 4.88 -0.47 -1.58
CA LEU A 402 3.98 -0.90 -0.52
C LEU A 402 3.91 0.19 0.56
N THR A 403 2.74 0.75 0.76
CA THR A 403 2.56 1.83 1.73
C THR A 403 1.12 1.90 2.22
N SER A 404 0.90 2.49 3.37
CA SER A 404 -0.45 2.80 3.87
C SER A 404 -0.91 4.14 3.33
N GLY A 405 -1.56 4.13 2.16
CA GLY A 405 -1.98 5.35 1.47
C GLY A 405 -3.30 5.92 1.98
N GLY A 406 -4.27 5.07 2.27
CA GLY A 406 -5.61 5.49 2.67
C GLY A 406 -5.75 5.78 4.16
N LEU A 407 -5.22 4.92 5.03
CA LEU A 407 -5.30 5.11 6.48
C LEU A 407 -4.13 5.94 7.04
N GLY A 408 -2.97 5.90 6.40
CA GLY A 408 -1.80 6.63 6.87
C GLY A 408 -1.19 6.04 8.15
N THR A 409 -1.04 4.73 8.20
CA THR A 409 -0.63 3.97 9.38
C THR A 409 0.88 4.07 9.61
N MET A 410 1.30 4.85 10.60
CA MET A 410 2.66 4.79 11.12
C MET A 410 2.91 3.42 11.78
N GLY A 411 4.10 2.84 11.57
CA GLY A 411 4.45 1.48 12.03
C GLY A 411 4.05 0.36 11.06
N TYR A 412 3.53 0.69 9.88
CA TYR A 412 3.12 -0.29 8.85
C TYR A 412 4.31 -0.96 8.14
N GLY A 413 5.35 -0.17 7.84
CA GLY A 413 6.33 -0.50 6.80
C GLY A 413 7.14 -1.76 7.07
N LEU A 414 7.65 -1.97 8.28
CA LEU A 414 8.51 -3.11 8.61
C LEU A 414 7.74 -4.44 8.53
N GLY A 415 6.52 -4.50 9.08
CA GLY A 415 5.67 -5.67 8.96
C GLY A 415 5.38 -6.00 7.50
N ALA A 416 5.00 -5.00 6.69
CA ALA A 416 4.74 -5.16 5.27
C ALA A 416 5.97 -5.62 4.49
N ALA A 417 7.17 -5.11 4.80
CA ALA A 417 8.43 -5.54 4.20
C ALA A 417 8.73 -7.01 4.50
N ILE A 418 8.51 -7.47 5.74
CA ILE A 418 8.64 -8.88 6.12
C ILE A 418 7.68 -9.73 5.26
N GLY A 419 6.42 -9.34 5.17
CA GLY A 419 5.43 -10.03 4.35
C GLY A 419 5.81 -10.08 2.87
N ALA A 420 6.26 -8.96 2.30
CA ALA A 420 6.74 -8.87 0.94
C ALA A 420 7.94 -9.80 0.69
N LYS A 421 8.91 -9.83 1.61
CA LYS A 421 10.08 -10.70 1.51
C LYS A 421 9.74 -12.18 1.59
N MET A 422 8.76 -12.54 2.40
CA MET A 422 8.26 -13.93 2.45
C MET A 422 7.55 -14.32 1.15
N GLY A 423 6.78 -13.41 0.56
CA GLY A 423 6.05 -13.64 -0.69
C GLY A 423 6.92 -13.57 -1.95
N ARG A 424 7.98 -12.77 -1.91
CA ARG A 424 8.93 -12.53 -3.02
C ARG A 424 10.37 -12.67 -2.52
N PRO A 425 10.79 -13.90 -2.17
CA PRO A 425 12.14 -14.16 -1.67
C PRO A 425 13.24 -13.86 -2.70
N ASP A 426 12.88 -13.83 -3.97
CA ASP A 426 13.72 -13.51 -5.14
C ASP A 426 14.07 -12.02 -5.24
N LYS A 427 13.27 -11.13 -4.65
CA LYS A 427 13.45 -9.68 -4.76
C LYS A 427 14.21 -9.08 -3.58
N THR A 428 14.94 -8.02 -3.87
CA THR A 428 15.42 -7.08 -2.84
C THR A 428 14.22 -6.40 -2.21
N VAL A 429 14.14 -6.39 -0.88
CA VAL A 429 13.08 -5.69 -0.14
C VAL A 429 13.69 -4.69 0.80
N VAL A 430 13.22 -3.45 0.71
CA VAL A 430 13.69 -2.33 1.53
C VAL A 430 12.49 -1.68 2.21
N ASN A 431 12.55 -1.51 3.52
CA ASN A 431 11.62 -0.63 4.24
C ASN A 431 12.27 0.72 4.50
N ILE A 432 11.54 1.81 4.25
CA ILE A 432 11.96 3.18 4.52
C ILE A 432 11.02 3.77 5.58
N ALA A 433 11.54 4.10 6.74
CA ALA A 433 10.79 4.63 7.87
C ALA A 433 11.42 5.91 8.41
N GLY A 434 10.62 6.79 8.99
CA GLY A 434 11.13 7.81 9.91
C GLY A 434 11.37 7.21 11.28
N ASP A 435 12.16 7.89 12.10
CA ASP A 435 12.45 7.47 13.48
C ASP A 435 11.20 7.34 14.34
N GLY A 436 10.25 8.27 14.23
CA GLY A 436 8.97 8.19 14.92
C GLY A 436 8.13 6.97 14.52
N CYS A 437 8.13 6.60 13.24
CA CYS A 437 7.42 5.41 12.74
C CYS A 437 8.11 4.11 13.16
N PHE A 438 9.43 4.05 13.03
CA PHE A 438 10.21 2.87 13.37
C PHE A 438 10.03 2.45 14.83
N ARG A 439 9.93 3.42 15.75
CA ARG A 439 9.65 3.17 17.18
C ARG A 439 8.38 2.38 17.44
N MET A 440 7.36 2.53 16.59
CA MET A 440 6.04 1.92 16.83
C MET A 440 6.05 0.41 16.68
N ASN A 441 6.85 -0.14 15.75
CA ASN A 441 6.91 -1.57 15.45
C ASN A 441 8.33 -2.12 15.27
N MET A 442 9.35 -1.48 15.84
CA MET A 442 10.75 -1.93 15.76
C MET A 442 10.97 -3.32 16.36
N ASN A 443 10.07 -3.79 17.25
CA ASN A 443 10.07 -5.16 17.77
C ASN A 443 10.01 -6.23 16.66
N GLU A 444 9.50 -5.91 15.48
CA GLU A 444 9.47 -6.82 14.32
C GLU A 444 10.86 -7.02 13.68
N ILE A 445 11.89 -6.28 14.10
CA ILE A 445 13.29 -6.61 13.75
C ILE A 445 13.63 -8.03 14.23
N ALA A 446 13.19 -8.41 15.44
CA ALA A 446 13.37 -9.78 15.94
C ALA A 446 12.64 -10.82 15.06
N THR A 447 11.49 -10.46 14.46
CA THR A 447 10.80 -11.30 13.48
C THR A 447 11.60 -11.43 12.19
N ALA A 448 12.11 -10.33 11.66
CA ALA A 448 12.95 -10.34 10.46
C ALA A 448 14.21 -11.21 10.65
N VAL A 449 14.85 -11.13 11.82
CA VAL A 449 15.99 -11.99 12.19
C VAL A 449 15.61 -13.47 12.16
N ARG A 450 14.46 -13.84 12.75
CA ARG A 450 13.97 -15.23 12.72
C ARG A 450 13.64 -15.76 11.32
N CYS A 451 13.30 -14.87 10.39
CA CYS A 451 13.03 -15.26 9.01
C CYS A 451 14.29 -15.65 8.25
N HIS A 452 15.48 -15.32 8.73
CA HIS A 452 16.77 -15.60 8.06
C HIS A 452 16.78 -15.15 6.59
N LYS A 453 16.20 -13.99 6.30
CA LYS A 453 16.12 -13.44 4.94
C LYS A 453 16.75 -12.05 4.92
N GLN A 454 17.45 -11.74 3.82
CA GLN A 454 17.95 -10.40 3.59
C GLN A 454 16.79 -9.41 3.52
N LEU A 455 16.84 -8.37 4.32
CA LEU A 455 15.91 -7.25 4.37
C LEU A 455 16.66 -6.00 4.81
N LEU A 456 16.46 -4.91 4.08
CA LEU A 456 17.07 -3.63 4.44
C LEU A 456 16.02 -2.72 5.08
N GLN A 457 16.28 -2.28 6.31
CA GLN A 457 15.53 -1.24 7.01
C GLN A 457 16.33 0.06 6.99
N ILE A 458 15.83 1.09 6.30
CA ILE A 458 16.39 2.44 6.36
C ILE A 458 15.54 3.25 7.34
N VAL A 459 16.16 3.85 8.33
CA VAL A 459 15.53 4.80 9.26
C VAL A 459 16.06 6.20 8.90
N MET A 460 15.21 7.05 8.38
CA MET A 460 15.49 8.48 8.19
C MET A 460 15.27 9.19 9.52
N ASN A 461 16.35 9.32 10.27
CA ASN A 461 16.35 9.78 11.64
C ASN A 461 16.65 11.28 11.70
N ASN A 462 15.63 12.08 11.85
CA ASN A 462 15.73 13.53 12.00
C ASN A 462 15.37 14.02 13.41
N HIS A 463 15.18 13.10 14.36
CA HIS A 463 14.81 13.35 15.75
C HIS A 463 13.51 14.16 15.93
N VAL A 464 12.63 14.13 14.92
CA VAL A 464 11.32 14.81 14.96
C VAL A 464 10.24 14.00 14.24
N LEU A 465 8.98 14.29 14.52
CA LEU A 465 7.86 13.86 13.68
C LEU A 465 7.79 14.78 12.45
N GLY A 466 8.65 14.51 11.45
CA GLY A 466 9.03 15.46 10.40
C GLY A 466 7.86 16.04 9.61
N MET A 467 6.89 15.22 9.17
CA MET A 467 5.72 15.72 8.44
C MET A 467 4.85 16.63 9.32
N VAL A 468 4.65 16.28 10.59
CA VAL A 468 3.87 17.11 11.53
C VAL A 468 4.62 18.41 11.84
N ARG A 469 5.95 18.34 12.04
CA ARG A 469 6.81 19.51 12.23
C ARG A 469 6.75 20.45 11.02
N GLN A 470 6.81 19.93 9.79
CA GLN A 470 6.67 20.73 8.58
C GLN A 470 5.33 21.50 8.56
N TRP A 471 4.22 20.87 8.95
CA TRP A 471 2.93 21.55 9.06
C TRP A 471 2.92 22.59 10.17
N GLN A 472 3.58 22.32 11.31
CA GLN A 472 3.71 23.31 12.38
C GLN A 472 4.55 24.50 11.94
N THR A 473 5.57 24.29 11.13
CA THR A 473 6.36 25.37 10.52
C THR A 473 5.49 26.22 9.59
N LEU A 474 4.78 25.59 8.65
CA LEU A 474 4.05 26.28 7.60
C LEU A 474 2.74 26.95 8.06
N PHE A 475 2.04 26.35 9.03
CA PHE A 475 0.66 26.73 9.37
C PHE A 475 0.42 27.05 10.84
N TYR A 476 1.40 26.88 11.72
CA TYR A 476 1.24 27.06 13.17
C TYR A 476 2.36 27.92 13.80
N ASP A 477 2.95 28.86 13.05
CA ASP A 477 3.94 29.83 13.52
C ASP A 477 5.09 29.19 14.32
N HIS A 478 5.63 28.06 13.83
CA HIS A 478 6.72 27.31 14.47
C HIS A 478 6.42 26.83 15.90
N ARG A 479 5.16 26.64 16.27
CA ARG A 479 4.79 26.08 17.59
C ARG A 479 4.90 24.57 17.57
N TYR A 480 6.09 24.05 17.83
CA TYR A 480 6.44 22.62 17.77
C TYR A 480 5.95 21.85 19.00
N SER A 481 4.65 21.59 19.09
CA SER A 481 4.06 20.88 20.21
C SER A 481 4.26 19.37 20.07
N HIS A 482 5.09 18.77 20.94
CA HIS A 482 5.32 17.32 21.03
C HIS A 482 5.77 16.64 19.73
N THR A 483 6.50 17.34 18.88
CA THR A 483 7.05 16.80 17.63
C THR A 483 8.56 16.62 17.65
N VAL A 484 9.24 17.07 18.68
CA VAL A 484 10.66 16.83 18.89
C VAL A 484 10.84 15.55 19.71
N LEU A 485 11.70 14.65 19.22
CA LEU A 485 12.04 13.38 19.82
C LEU A 485 13.44 13.50 20.44
N ASP A 486 13.53 14.23 21.54
CA ASP A 486 14.77 14.61 22.23
C ASP A 486 15.29 13.57 23.25
N ASP A 487 14.86 12.33 23.12
CA ASP A 487 15.29 11.21 23.93
C ASP A 487 16.61 10.57 23.42
N ALA A 488 17.17 9.67 24.22
CA ALA A 488 18.44 9.00 23.96
C ALA A 488 18.30 7.65 23.25
N VAL A 489 17.26 7.47 22.41
CA VAL A 489 17.05 6.20 21.68
C VAL A 489 18.16 5.99 20.65
N ASP A 490 18.86 4.88 20.75
CA ASP A 490 19.93 4.45 19.85
C ASP A 490 19.46 3.26 19.03
N PHE A 491 19.05 3.51 17.79
CA PHE A 491 18.51 2.46 16.91
C PHE A 491 19.54 1.42 16.49
N VAL A 492 20.82 1.77 16.45
CA VAL A 492 21.90 0.81 16.21
C VAL A 492 21.97 -0.21 17.33
N LYS A 493 22.09 0.24 18.58
CA LYS A 493 22.15 -0.67 19.73
C LYS A 493 20.89 -1.51 19.91
N ILE A 494 19.72 -0.93 19.67
CA ILE A 494 18.44 -1.64 19.75
C ILE A 494 18.39 -2.76 18.70
N SER A 495 18.75 -2.45 17.46
CA SER A 495 18.71 -3.41 16.37
C SER A 495 19.73 -4.54 16.56
N GLU A 496 20.94 -4.23 17.01
CA GLU A 496 21.97 -5.21 17.39
C GLU A 496 21.50 -6.08 18.57
N GLY A 497 20.88 -5.49 19.59
CA GLY A 497 20.27 -6.21 20.71
C GLY A 497 19.15 -7.15 20.31
N MET A 498 18.47 -6.90 19.18
CA MET A 498 17.47 -7.79 18.58
C MET A 498 18.09 -8.81 17.59
N GLY A 499 19.39 -8.76 17.35
CA GLY A 499 20.13 -9.72 16.52
C GLY A 499 20.29 -9.30 15.06
N ALA A 500 19.90 -8.10 14.66
CA ALA A 500 20.16 -7.55 13.34
C ALA A 500 21.54 -6.86 13.29
N LYS A 501 22.12 -6.77 12.09
CA LYS A 501 23.24 -5.85 11.86
C LYS A 501 22.71 -4.43 11.75
N ALA A 502 23.47 -3.45 12.25
CA ALA A 502 23.08 -2.05 12.13
C ALA A 502 24.27 -1.16 11.80
N ILE A 503 24.02 -0.10 11.02
CA ILE A 503 25.04 0.86 10.56
C ILE A 503 24.45 2.26 10.73
N ARG A 504 25.21 3.17 11.38
CA ARG A 504 24.88 4.59 11.43
C ARG A 504 25.52 5.31 10.26
N VAL A 505 24.69 6.12 9.59
CA VAL A 505 25.10 6.96 8.46
C VAL A 505 24.84 8.41 8.82
N THR A 506 25.88 9.24 8.81
CA THR A 506 25.82 10.66 9.19
C THR A 506 26.29 11.60 8.08
N LYS A 507 26.87 11.05 7.03
CA LYS A 507 27.43 11.80 5.90
C LYS A 507 27.06 11.17 4.57
N MET A 508 27.04 11.99 3.53
CA MET A 508 26.69 11.57 2.18
C MET A 508 27.57 10.44 1.64
N GLU A 509 28.87 10.55 1.84
CA GLU A 509 29.86 9.56 1.38
C GLU A 509 29.73 8.18 2.02
N GLU A 510 29.01 8.08 3.14
CA GLU A 510 28.76 6.81 3.85
C GLU A 510 27.55 6.05 3.29
N VAL A 511 26.65 6.73 2.54
CA VAL A 511 25.37 6.15 2.09
C VAL A 511 25.57 4.97 1.14
N GLU A 512 26.31 5.16 0.07
CA GLU A 512 26.52 4.10 -0.93
C GLU A 512 27.24 2.87 -0.35
N PRO A 513 28.36 3.00 0.39
CA PRO A 513 28.98 1.87 1.05
C PRO A 513 28.04 1.13 2.01
N ALA A 514 27.28 1.85 2.82
CA ALA A 514 26.35 1.26 3.79
C ALA A 514 25.21 0.48 3.09
N ILE A 515 24.62 1.02 2.03
CA ILE A 515 23.58 0.32 1.25
C ILE A 515 24.17 -0.94 0.60
N ARG A 516 25.34 -0.86 -0.03
CA ARG A 516 25.99 -2.03 -0.67
C ARG A 516 26.33 -3.12 0.35
N GLU A 517 26.84 -2.73 1.51
CA GLU A 517 27.12 -3.65 2.62
C GLU A 517 25.85 -4.30 3.14
N ALA A 518 24.77 -3.53 3.32
CA ALA A 518 23.49 -4.04 3.76
C ALA A 518 22.87 -5.04 2.78
N LEU A 519 22.93 -4.76 1.49
CA LEU A 519 22.40 -5.65 0.44
C LEU A 519 23.22 -6.94 0.29
N ALA A 520 24.49 -6.91 0.61
CA ALA A 520 25.38 -8.08 0.59
C ALA A 520 25.32 -8.92 1.88
N THR A 521 24.68 -8.42 2.93
CA THR A 521 24.61 -9.09 4.23
C THR A 521 23.47 -10.11 4.25
N GLU A 522 23.73 -11.31 4.75
CA GLU A 522 22.69 -12.27 5.05
C GLU A 522 21.87 -11.83 6.28
N GLY A 523 20.55 -11.84 6.17
CA GLY A 523 19.65 -11.38 7.25
C GLY A 523 19.31 -9.90 7.17
N PRO A 524 18.57 -9.37 8.18
CA PRO A 524 18.16 -7.97 8.21
C PRO A 524 19.30 -7.04 8.60
N VAL A 525 19.36 -5.89 7.94
CA VAL A 525 20.26 -4.78 8.27
C VAL A 525 19.46 -3.51 8.48
N VAL A 526 19.79 -2.76 9.53
CA VAL A 526 19.19 -1.47 9.83
C VAL A 526 20.21 -0.37 9.55
N LEU A 527 19.86 0.60 8.70
CA LEU A 527 20.63 1.83 8.50
C LEU A 527 19.96 2.96 9.27
N ASP A 528 20.64 3.51 10.27
CA ASP A 528 20.23 4.69 11.03
C ASP A 528 20.84 5.94 10.39
N CYS A 529 20.09 6.56 9.45
CA CYS A 529 20.55 7.69 8.65
C CYS A 529 20.14 9.02 9.32
N TRP A 530 21.09 9.76 9.85
CA TRP A 530 20.85 11.03 10.50
C TRP A 530 20.76 12.16 9.48
N ILE A 531 19.58 12.74 9.35
CA ILE A 531 19.29 13.85 8.43
C ILE A 531 18.84 15.08 9.21
N ASP A 532 18.85 16.24 8.58
CA ASP A 532 18.44 17.49 9.23
C ASP A 532 16.94 17.49 9.57
N GLN A 533 16.58 18.05 10.73
CA GLN A 533 15.22 18.09 11.26
C GLN A 533 14.28 19.04 10.48
N ASP A 534 14.81 20.02 9.78
CA ASP A 534 14.04 21.06 9.09
C ASP A 534 13.89 20.80 7.59
N LEU A 535 14.36 19.63 7.11
CA LEU A 535 14.08 19.18 5.74
C LEU A 535 12.57 19.06 5.52
N SER A 536 12.12 19.58 4.39
CA SER A 536 10.70 19.57 4.00
C SER A 536 10.46 18.78 2.72
N VAL A 537 9.22 18.34 2.54
CA VAL A 537 8.75 17.69 1.30
C VAL A 537 8.12 18.74 0.41
N PHE A 538 8.70 18.94 -0.76
CA PHE A 538 8.17 19.79 -1.82
C PHE A 538 8.17 19.03 -3.16
N PRO A 539 7.32 19.43 -4.15
CA PRO A 539 6.27 20.46 -4.07
C PRO A 539 5.15 20.12 -3.10
N MET A 540 4.30 21.10 -2.78
CA MET A 540 3.15 20.91 -1.91
C MET A 540 1.95 21.73 -2.41
N VAL A 541 0.75 21.12 -2.36
CA VAL A 541 -0.55 21.82 -2.46
C VAL A 541 -1.12 21.91 -1.04
N PRO A 542 -1.46 23.11 -0.54
CA PRO A 542 -2.06 23.25 0.79
C PRO A 542 -3.37 22.44 0.91
N ALA A 543 -3.68 21.95 2.10
CA ALA A 543 -4.90 21.19 2.32
C ALA A 543 -6.15 22.02 1.94
N GLY A 544 -6.98 21.46 1.04
CA GLY A 544 -8.20 22.13 0.54
C GLY A 544 -7.97 23.24 -0.50
N ALA A 545 -6.72 23.49 -0.90
CA ALA A 545 -6.38 24.39 -1.98
C ALA A 545 -6.58 23.74 -3.36
N SER A 546 -6.60 24.55 -4.42
CA SER A 546 -6.62 24.06 -5.80
C SER A 546 -5.24 23.54 -6.22
N LEU A 547 -5.17 22.57 -7.14
CA LEU A 547 -3.91 22.09 -7.70
C LEU A 547 -3.06 23.19 -8.34
N ASN A 548 -3.69 24.27 -8.82
CA ASN A 548 -2.98 25.45 -9.33
C ASN A 548 -2.18 26.22 -8.26
N GLU A 549 -2.46 25.97 -7.00
CA GLU A 549 -1.78 26.61 -5.86
C GLU A 549 -0.58 25.78 -5.37
N VAL A 550 -0.11 24.84 -6.19
CA VAL A 550 1.11 24.08 -5.92
C VAL A 550 2.32 24.99 -5.81
N PHE A 551 3.10 24.85 -4.75
CA PHE A 551 4.31 25.63 -4.50
C PHE A 551 5.49 24.74 -4.10
N ASP A 552 6.69 25.25 -4.29
CA ASP A 552 7.94 24.63 -3.83
C ASP A 552 8.75 25.58 -2.93
N GLU A 553 9.95 25.16 -2.57
CA GLU A 553 10.83 25.94 -1.70
C GLU A 553 11.28 27.26 -2.35
N GLU A 554 11.42 27.30 -3.67
CA GLU A 554 11.81 28.52 -4.41
C GLU A 554 10.67 29.55 -4.40
N ASP A 555 9.43 29.10 -4.58
CA ASP A 555 8.25 29.97 -4.48
C ASP A 555 8.12 30.60 -3.09
N MET A 556 8.42 29.83 -2.01
CA MET A 556 8.41 30.36 -0.64
C MET A 556 9.46 31.44 -0.44
N LYS A 557 10.71 31.21 -0.88
CA LYS A 557 11.80 32.18 -0.77
C LYS A 557 11.50 33.46 -1.53
N ASN A 558 10.88 33.39 -2.71
CA ASN A 558 10.49 34.53 -3.51
C ASN A 558 9.38 35.37 -2.84
N ASN A 559 8.42 34.72 -2.18
CA ASN A 559 7.34 35.38 -1.44
C ASN A 559 7.85 36.09 -0.18
N GLU A 560 8.81 35.54 0.55
CA GLU A 560 9.42 36.18 1.72
C GLU A 560 10.25 37.41 1.36
N GLN A 561 10.85 37.47 0.16
CA GLN A 561 11.60 38.63 -0.32
C GLN A 561 10.70 39.77 -0.86
N SER A 562 9.42 39.50 -1.06
CA SER A 562 8.45 40.46 -1.60
C SER A 562 7.62 41.16 -0.51
N VAL A 563 7.81 40.83 0.77
CA VAL A 563 7.19 41.43 1.96
C VAL A 563 8.24 42.27 2.69
#